data_a7d0799a5c70ed144853ef972aa95f4b
#
_entry.id   a7d0799a5c70ed144853ef972aa95f4b
#
_cell.length_a   1.000
_cell.length_b   1.000
_cell.length_c   1.000
_cell.angle_alpha   90.00
_cell.angle_beta   90.00
_cell.angle_gamma   90.00
#
_symmetry.space_group_name_H-M   'P 1'
#
loop_
_entity.id
_entity.type
_entity.pdbx_description
1 polymer ?
#
loop_
_entity_poly.entity_id
_entity_poly.type
_entity_poly.pdbx_seq_one_letter_code
_entity_poly.pdbx_strand_id
1 'polypeptide(L)'
;MAMPAALLAASLLVGTVGVASAQEVGGNRPREVNVEVLVEAPEEDPKRKSDPIPPLAMPVSDAASLARVPADVIERDGLQLVLDRKHHQLLVLRDGRMTRRYPAAVGTTGWETPAGRFRVFEKVKEPVWTHPVSGDLVDAESEGNPLGSRWIGFYRDCNGRSGWDGEQYLDINGCTVAGFHGTPYRWTVGRAVSHGCVRLYEENVQEVFDLVRLGTQVTVLP
;
A
#
# COMPACT_ATOMS: atom_id res chain seq x y z
N MET A 1 45.29 -72.20 -17.90
CA MET A 1 45.95 -70.94 -17.48
C MET A 1 44.84 -69.96 -17.18
N ALA A 2 44.52 -69.76 -15.92
CA ALA A 2 43.49 -68.89 -15.46
C ALA A 2 44.16 -67.81 -14.59
N MET A 3 43.86 -66.53 -14.93
CA MET A 3 44.26 -65.36 -14.09
C MET A 3 43.08 -64.94 -13.20
N PRO A 4 43.32 -64.59 -11.96
CA PRO A 4 42.25 -64.21 -11.05
C PRO A 4 41.81 -62.76 -11.22
N ALA A 5 40.52 -62.51 -11.03
CA ALA A 5 39.91 -61.21 -10.97
C ALA A 5 40.18 -60.48 -9.65
N ALA A 6 40.68 -59.26 -9.70
CA ALA A 6 40.87 -58.43 -8.54
C ALA A 6 39.56 -57.66 -8.22
N LEU A 7 39.01 -57.88 -7.02
CA LEU A 7 37.94 -57.07 -6.46
C LEU A 7 38.52 -55.73 -5.96
N LEU A 8 38.05 -54.62 -6.54
CA LEU A 8 38.22 -53.28 -5.99
C LEU A 8 37.05 -52.97 -5.06
N ALA A 9 37.35 -52.87 -3.78
CA ALA A 9 36.43 -52.37 -2.78
C ALA A 9 36.36 -50.83 -2.86
N ALA A 10 35.20 -50.30 -3.18
CA ALA A 10 34.93 -48.88 -3.13
C ALA A 10 34.52 -48.50 -1.71
N SER A 11 35.40 -47.76 -1.02
CA SER A 11 35.06 -47.13 0.27
C SER A 11 34.16 -45.92 0.05
N LEU A 12 32.93 -46.02 0.55
CA LEU A 12 32.04 -44.85 0.67
C LEU A 12 32.52 -43.97 1.82
N LEU A 13 33.07 -42.80 1.48
CA LEU A 13 33.27 -41.71 2.42
C LEU A 13 31.93 -40.99 2.61
N VAL A 14 31.30 -41.23 3.77
CA VAL A 14 30.15 -40.43 4.21
C VAL A 14 30.69 -39.09 4.73
N GLY A 15 30.62 -38.10 3.87
CA GLY A 15 30.90 -36.71 4.24
C GLY A 15 29.73 -36.15 5.08
N THR A 16 29.96 -35.94 6.37
CA THR A 16 29.05 -35.16 7.21
C THR A 16 29.07 -33.71 6.73
N VAL A 17 27.96 -33.28 6.11
CA VAL A 17 27.72 -31.87 5.77
C VAL A 17 27.43 -31.13 7.07
N GLY A 18 28.44 -30.42 7.57
CA GLY A 18 28.26 -29.48 8.68
C GLY A 18 27.27 -28.42 8.30
N VAL A 19 26.17 -28.34 9.05
CA VAL A 19 25.23 -27.20 8.97
C VAL A 19 25.94 -25.97 9.52
N ALA A 20 26.46 -25.11 8.64
CA ALA A 20 26.93 -23.79 9.02
C ALA A 20 25.71 -22.97 9.42
N SER A 21 25.60 -22.65 10.71
CA SER A 21 24.65 -21.65 11.20
C SER A 21 25.02 -20.30 10.57
N ALA A 22 24.24 -19.86 9.61
CA ALA A 22 24.33 -18.52 9.09
C ALA A 22 23.92 -17.55 10.21
N GLN A 23 24.89 -16.79 10.73
CA GLN A 23 24.61 -15.62 11.53
C GLN A 23 23.76 -14.65 10.69
N GLU A 24 22.61 -14.28 11.24
CA GLU A 24 21.76 -13.22 10.68
C GLU A 24 22.53 -11.90 10.66
N VAL A 25 23.09 -11.60 9.51
CA VAL A 25 23.47 -10.22 9.19
C VAL A 25 22.17 -9.49 8.93
N GLY A 26 21.86 -8.51 9.80
CA GLY A 26 20.65 -7.67 9.71
C GLY A 26 20.60 -6.88 8.40
N GLY A 27 20.27 -7.55 7.33
CA GLY A 27 19.92 -6.96 6.04
C GLY A 27 18.46 -6.54 6.11
N ASN A 28 18.21 -5.26 5.88
CA ASN A 28 16.91 -4.65 5.75
C ASN A 28 16.21 -5.25 4.49
N ARG A 29 15.65 -6.45 4.62
CA ARG A 29 14.83 -7.04 3.53
C ARG A 29 13.59 -6.17 3.37
N PRO A 30 13.18 -5.85 2.14
CA PRO A 30 11.89 -5.19 1.91
C PRO A 30 10.80 -5.97 2.63
N ARG A 31 9.99 -5.27 3.44
CA ARG A 31 8.86 -5.90 4.12
C ARG A 31 7.79 -6.18 3.08
N GLU A 32 7.41 -7.43 2.96
CA GLU A 32 6.29 -7.86 2.13
C GLU A 32 5.00 -7.29 2.70
N VAL A 33 4.31 -6.49 1.90
CA VAL A 33 2.97 -6.00 2.23
C VAL A 33 2.00 -6.90 1.49
N ASN A 34 1.40 -7.84 2.21
CA ASN A 34 0.30 -8.64 1.71
C ASN A 34 -0.95 -7.75 1.65
N VAL A 35 -1.10 -7.03 0.54
CA VAL A 35 -2.30 -6.27 0.25
C VAL A 35 -3.23 -7.19 -0.52
N GLU A 36 -4.11 -7.87 0.19
CA GLU A 36 -5.15 -8.72 -0.39
C GLU A 36 -6.26 -7.86 -1.02
N VAL A 37 -5.90 -7.00 -1.93
CA VAL A 37 -6.84 -6.19 -2.70
C VAL A 37 -6.51 -6.31 -4.16
N LEU A 38 -7.41 -6.89 -4.91
CA LEU A 38 -7.37 -6.96 -6.36
C LEU A 38 -7.26 -5.55 -6.94
N VAL A 39 -6.14 -5.24 -7.52
CA VAL A 39 -6.00 -4.13 -8.43
C VAL A 39 -5.47 -4.72 -9.72
N GLU A 40 -6.35 -5.23 -10.57
CA GLU A 40 -5.98 -5.24 -11.97
C GLU A 40 -5.68 -3.79 -12.35
N ALA A 41 -4.52 -3.59 -12.90
CA ALA A 41 -4.19 -2.31 -13.50
C ALA A 41 -5.25 -2.05 -14.58
N PRO A 42 -6.10 -1.02 -14.45
CA PRO A 42 -7.02 -0.70 -15.51
C PRO A 42 -6.18 -0.51 -16.77
N GLU A 43 -6.57 -1.17 -17.87
CA GLU A 43 -5.87 -1.03 -19.15
C GLU A 43 -5.52 0.43 -19.37
N GLU A 44 -4.24 0.68 -19.66
CA GLU A 44 -3.74 2.04 -19.92
C GLU A 44 -4.60 2.63 -21.03
N ASP A 45 -5.44 3.60 -20.71
CA ASP A 45 -6.08 4.43 -21.73
C ASP A 45 -4.97 5.24 -22.43
N PRO A 46 -4.55 4.87 -23.66
CA PRO A 46 -3.44 5.54 -24.34
C PRO A 46 -3.69 7.03 -24.59
N LYS A 47 -4.93 7.50 -24.42
CA LYS A 47 -5.31 8.92 -24.56
C LYS A 47 -5.04 9.75 -23.29
N ARG A 48 -4.66 9.14 -22.17
CA ARG A 48 -4.46 9.81 -20.88
C ARG A 48 -3.02 10.01 -20.44
N LYS A 49 -2.04 9.72 -21.29
CA LYS A 49 -0.61 10.00 -21.01
C LYS A 49 -0.28 11.51 -20.81
N SER A 50 -1.25 12.38 -21.04
CA SER A 50 -1.08 13.84 -20.98
C SER A 50 -1.87 14.54 -19.86
N ASP A 51 -2.37 13.81 -18.84
CA ASP A 51 -2.98 14.49 -17.71
C ASP A 51 -1.92 15.43 -17.08
N PRO A 52 -2.21 16.72 -16.95
CA PRO A 52 -1.24 17.66 -16.41
C PRO A 52 -0.81 17.20 -15.02
N ILE A 53 0.49 17.27 -14.75
CA ILE A 53 1.02 17.03 -13.41
C ILE A 53 0.40 18.10 -12.50
N PRO A 54 -0.49 17.72 -11.56
CA PRO A 54 -1.05 18.72 -10.66
C PRO A 54 0.06 19.32 -9.79
N PRO A 55 -0.11 20.54 -9.33
CA PRO A 55 0.84 21.15 -8.40
C PRO A 55 1.01 20.28 -7.17
N LEU A 56 2.23 20.18 -6.65
CA LEU A 56 2.67 19.33 -5.53
C LEU A 56 1.78 19.40 -4.29
N ALA A 57 1.14 20.51 -4.04
CA ALA A 57 0.13 20.64 -2.98
C ALA A 57 -0.95 21.63 -3.43
N MET A 58 -2.21 21.29 -3.18
CA MET A 58 -3.28 22.26 -3.40
C MET A 58 -3.17 23.39 -2.37
N PRO A 59 -3.53 24.65 -2.73
CA PRO A 59 -3.50 25.76 -1.77
C PRO A 59 -4.21 25.42 -0.45
N VAL A 60 -3.57 25.74 0.66
CA VAL A 60 -4.02 25.36 2.02
C VAL A 60 -5.23 26.21 2.51
N SER A 61 -5.59 27.27 1.81
CA SER A 61 -6.63 28.23 2.23
C SER A 61 -8.04 27.76 1.87
N ASP A 62 -8.48 26.61 2.39
CA ASP A 62 -9.83 26.14 2.13
C ASP A 62 -10.60 25.86 3.42
N ALA A 63 -11.26 26.93 3.93
CA ALA A 63 -12.16 26.84 5.07
C ALA A 63 -13.28 25.81 4.85
N ALA A 64 -13.71 25.58 3.60
CA ALA A 64 -14.73 24.59 3.28
C ALA A 64 -14.25 23.15 3.53
N SER A 65 -12.98 22.85 3.31
CA SER A 65 -12.43 21.52 3.64
C SER A 65 -12.37 21.30 5.15
N LEU A 66 -11.95 22.30 5.92
CA LEU A 66 -11.92 22.22 7.38
C LEU A 66 -13.31 22.13 8.01
N ALA A 67 -14.31 22.79 7.44
CA ALA A 67 -15.68 22.76 7.94
C ALA A 67 -16.31 21.36 7.95
N ARG A 68 -15.74 20.41 7.20
CA ARG A 68 -16.17 19.00 7.18
C ARG A 68 -15.46 18.12 8.19
N VAL A 69 -14.36 18.60 8.75
CA VAL A 69 -13.58 17.86 9.74
C VAL A 69 -14.29 17.97 11.09
N PRO A 70 -14.53 16.85 11.79
CA PRO A 70 -15.14 16.87 13.12
C PRO A 70 -14.35 17.76 14.10
N ALA A 71 -15.06 18.52 14.95
CA ALA A 71 -14.44 19.46 15.88
C ALA A 71 -13.39 18.78 16.78
N ASP A 72 -13.72 17.59 17.29
CA ASP A 72 -12.81 16.81 18.14
C ASP A 72 -11.53 16.31 17.41
N VAL A 73 -11.52 16.28 16.08
CA VAL A 73 -10.30 16.05 15.27
C VAL A 73 -9.51 17.35 15.16
N ILE A 74 -10.18 18.48 14.93
CA ILE A 74 -9.51 19.78 14.85
C ILE A 74 -8.88 20.17 16.19
N GLU A 75 -9.54 19.86 17.32
CA GLU A 75 -9.09 20.21 18.66
C GLU A 75 -7.91 19.37 19.17
N ARG A 76 -7.48 18.36 18.42
CA ARG A 76 -6.35 17.50 18.82
C ARG A 76 -5.01 18.09 18.43
N ASP A 77 -4.08 18.01 19.34
CA ASP A 77 -2.68 18.31 19.08
C ASP A 77 -2.00 17.24 18.23
N GLY A 78 -0.92 17.65 17.59
CA GLY A 78 -0.05 16.79 16.80
C GLY A 78 -0.50 16.62 15.34
N LEU A 79 0.19 15.72 14.67
CA LEU A 79 -0.06 15.43 13.26
C LEU A 79 -1.23 14.45 13.11
N GLN A 80 -2.16 14.76 12.24
CA GLN A 80 -3.29 13.92 11.88
C GLN A 80 -3.50 13.90 10.37
N LEU A 81 -3.99 12.79 9.87
CA LEU A 81 -4.46 12.62 8.51
C LEU A 81 -5.98 12.57 8.49
N VAL A 82 -6.62 13.30 7.61
CA VAL A 82 -8.07 13.26 7.38
C VAL A 82 -8.33 12.98 5.92
N LEU A 83 -8.86 11.82 5.60
CA LEU A 83 -9.31 11.47 4.26
C LEU A 83 -10.77 11.88 4.09
N ASP A 84 -11.03 12.79 3.18
CA ASP A 84 -12.37 13.16 2.74
C ASP A 84 -12.68 12.36 1.47
N ARG A 85 -13.37 11.22 1.64
CA ARG A 85 -13.70 10.31 0.53
C ARG A 85 -14.57 10.99 -0.52
N LYS A 86 -15.55 11.77 -0.06
CA LYS A 86 -16.51 12.44 -0.95
C LYS A 86 -15.85 13.45 -1.89
N HIS A 87 -14.78 14.10 -1.44
CA HIS A 87 -14.08 15.12 -2.22
C HIS A 87 -12.74 14.62 -2.74
N HIS A 88 -12.43 13.32 -2.59
CA HIS A 88 -11.22 12.68 -3.10
C HIS A 88 -9.94 13.43 -2.69
N GLN A 89 -9.82 13.73 -1.42
CA GLN A 89 -8.68 14.49 -0.91
C GLN A 89 -8.19 14.01 0.45
N LEU A 90 -6.88 14.07 0.64
CA LEU A 90 -6.22 13.85 1.91
C LEU A 90 -5.81 15.20 2.50
N LEU A 91 -6.26 15.48 3.71
CA LEU A 91 -5.88 16.64 4.49
C LEU A 91 -4.83 16.23 5.53
N VAL A 92 -3.78 17.01 5.67
CA VAL A 92 -2.78 16.88 6.74
C VAL A 92 -2.97 18.02 7.72
N LEU A 93 -3.36 17.68 8.94
CA LEU A 93 -3.54 18.64 10.02
C LEU A 93 -2.38 18.54 11.00
N ARG A 94 -1.97 19.67 11.54
CA ARG A 94 -1.05 19.79 12.68
C ARG A 94 -1.57 20.82 13.66
N ASP A 95 -1.80 20.40 14.89
CA ASP A 95 -2.33 21.25 15.96
C ASP A 95 -3.60 22.01 15.52
N GLY A 96 -4.54 21.28 14.93
CA GLY A 96 -5.81 21.79 14.44
C GLY A 96 -5.75 22.60 13.15
N ARG A 97 -4.57 22.84 12.59
CA ARG A 97 -4.38 23.60 11.36
C ARG A 97 -4.08 22.70 10.17
N MET A 98 -4.75 22.93 9.05
CA MET A 98 -4.41 22.25 7.81
C MET A 98 -3.09 22.77 7.27
N THR A 99 -2.10 21.88 7.13
CA THR A 99 -0.76 22.22 6.63
C THR A 99 -0.55 21.74 5.20
N ARG A 100 -1.29 20.71 4.75
CA ARG A 100 -1.22 20.16 3.39
C ARG A 100 -2.58 19.63 2.98
N ARG A 101 -2.79 19.59 1.67
CA ARG A 101 -3.95 18.97 1.04
C ARG A 101 -3.52 18.32 -0.28
N TYR A 102 -3.86 17.04 -0.45
CA TYR A 102 -3.50 16.28 -1.64
C TYR A 102 -4.74 15.69 -2.29
N PRO A 103 -4.82 15.63 -3.62
CA PRO A 103 -5.81 14.81 -4.29
C PRO A 103 -5.53 13.34 -4.01
N ALA A 104 -6.59 12.53 -3.90
CA ALA A 104 -6.47 11.12 -3.57
C ALA A 104 -7.47 10.29 -4.37
N ALA A 105 -7.07 9.09 -4.81
CA ALA A 105 -8.04 8.10 -5.23
C ALA A 105 -8.53 7.33 -4.01
N VAL A 106 -9.80 6.92 -4.05
CA VAL A 106 -10.46 6.18 -2.96
C VAL A 106 -11.17 4.95 -3.51
N GLY A 107 -11.68 4.12 -2.61
CA GLY A 107 -12.45 2.93 -2.97
C GLY A 107 -13.70 3.24 -3.78
N THR A 108 -13.96 2.42 -4.79
CA THR A 108 -15.18 2.48 -5.62
C THR A 108 -16.40 1.96 -4.84
N THR A 109 -17.59 2.11 -5.42
CA THR A 109 -18.83 1.57 -4.87
C THR A 109 -18.75 0.05 -4.67
N GLY A 110 -19.13 -0.41 -3.48
CA GLY A 110 -18.94 -1.81 -3.03
C GLY A 110 -17.57 -2.10 -2.42
N TRP A 111 -16.57 -1.28 -2.71
CA TRP A 111 -15.20 -1.39 -2.21
C TRP A 111 -14.71 -0.09 -1.56
N GLU A 112 -15.63 0.62 -0.93
CA GLU A 112 -15.32 1.91 -0.31
C GLU A 112 -14.18 1.79 0.69
N THR A 113 -13.30 2.79 0.70
CA THR A 113 -12.33 2.94 1.79
C THR A 113 -13.08 3.00 3.11
N PRO A 114 -12.77 2.16 4.11
CA PRO A 114 -13.49 2.12 5.37
C PRO A 114 -13.52 3.48 6.07
N ALA A 115 -14.72 3.97 6.39
CA ALA A 115 -14.89 5.18 7.17
C ALA A 115 -14.66 4.91 8.65
N GLY A 116 -14.12 5.90 9.38
CA GLY A 116 -13.88 5.74 10.81
C GLY A 116 -12.60 6.42 11.28
N ARG A 117 -12.13 5.96 12.45
CA ARG A 117 -10.93 6.47 13.09
C ARG A 117 -9.93 5.35 13.27
N PHE A 118 -8.76 5.56 12.76
CA PHE A 118 -7.68 4.57 12.68
C PHE A 118 -6.37 5.18 13.13
N ARG A 119 -5.33 4.35 13.12
CA ARG A 119 -3.94 4.76 13.35
C ARG A 119 -3.05 4.11 12.32
N VAL A 120 -2.02 4.82 11.90
CA VAL A 120 -0.94 4.21 11.11
C VAL A 120 -0.31 3.08 11.93
N PHE A 121 -0.42 1.85 11.44
CA PHE A 121 0.18 0.68 12.09
C PHE A 121 1.39 0.13 11.35
N GLU A 122 1.56 0.53 10.09
CA GLU A 122 2.63 0.05 9.25
C GLU A 122 3.13 1.12 8.29
N LYS A 123 4.42 1.10 8.02
CA LYS A 123 5.09 1.96 7.03
C LYS A 123 6.15 1.14 6.31
N VAL A 124 6.10 1.08 4.99
CA VAL A 124 7.08 0.35 4.17
C VAL A 124 7.59 1.24 3.06
N LYS A 125 8.91 1.32 2.91
CA LYS A 125 9.58 1.87 1.74
C LYS A 125 9.78 0.77 0.73
N GLU A 126 9.59 1.09 -0.54
CA GLU A 126 9.75 0.14 -1.64
C GLU A 126 9.01 -1.18 -1.34
N PRO A 127 7.65 -1.14 -1.19
CA PRO A 127 6.88 -2.33 -0.88
C PRO A 127 6.88 -3.30 -2.06
N VAL A 128 7.05 -4.58 -1.79
CA VAL A 128 6.73 -5.64 -2.74
C VAL A 128 5.22 -5.82 -2.75
N TRP A 129 4.62 -5.88 -3.91
CA TRP A 129 3.19 -6.16 -4.03
C TRP A 129 2.95 -7.62 -4.41
N THR A 130 2.01 -8.26 -3.72
CA THR A 130 1.57 -9.62 -4.04
C THR A 130 0.21 -9.56 -4.70
N HIS A 131 0.09 -10.14 -5.89
CA HIS A 131 -1.19 -10.22 -6.59
C HIS A 131 -2.15 -11.11 -5.80
N PRO A 132 -3.32 -10.61 -5.39
CA PRO A 132 -4.16 -11.27 -4.39
C PRO A 132 -4.80 -12.58 -4.88
N VAL A 133 -4.93 -12.77 -6.19
CA VAL A 133 -5.53 -13.99 -6.77
C VAL A 133 -4.45 -14.98 -7.21
N SER A 134 -3.47 -14.52 -7.99
CA SER A 134 -2.44 -15.42 -8.54
C SER A 134 -1.30 -15.68 -7.55
N GLY A 135 -1.09 -14.79 -6.57
CA GLY A 135 0.07 -14.84 -5.66
C GLY A 135 1.36 -14.35 -6.30
N ASP A 136 1.31 -13.83 -7.53
CA ASP A 136 2.49 -13.32 -8.21
C ASP A 136 3.04 -12.11 -7.46
N LEU A 137 4.37 -12.06 -7.35
CA LEU A 137 5.08 -10.94 -6.73
C LEU A 137 5.47 -9.92 -7.79
N VAL A 138 5.23 -8.65 -7.51
CA VAL A 138 5.75 -7.53 -8.27
C VAL A 138 6.78 -6.82 -7.41
N ASP A 139 8.00 -6.79 -7.89
CA ASP A 139 9.13 -6.21 -7.17
C ASP A 139 8.91 -4.72 -6.89
N ALA A 140 9.52 -4.28 -5.79
CA ALA A 140 9.40 -2.91 -5.30
C ALA A 140 9.81 -1.85 -6.34
N GLU A 141 10.86 -2.13 -7.12
CA GLU A 141 11.40 -1.22 -8.13
C GLU A 141 10.74 -1.36 -9.51
N SER A 142 9.77 -2.27 -9.64
CA SER A 142 9.05 -2.46 -10.90
C SER A 142 8.18 -1.25 -11.23
N GLU A 143 8.28 -0.74 -12.46
CA GLU A 143 7.39 0.33 -12.94
C GLU A 143 5.90 -0.06 -12.91
N GLY A 144 5.62 -1.37 -12.93
CA GLY A 144 4.28 -1.93 -12.82
C GLY A 144 3.78 -2.12 -11.38
N ASN A 145 4.57 -1.81 -10.35
CA ASN A 145 4.13 -1.98 -8.98
C ASN A 145 3.01 -1.00 -8.62
N PRO A 146 1.77 -1.49 -8.37
CA PRO A 146 0.62 -0.62 -8.13
C PRO A 146 0.70 0.18 -6.84
N LEU A 147 1.59 -0.20 -5.90
CA LEU A 147 1.78 0.49 -4.63
C LEU A 147 2.75 1.68 -4.70
N GLY A 148 3.50 1.81 -5.81
CA GLY A 148 4.56 2.80 -5.89
C GLY A 148 5.64 2.59 -4.82
N SER A 149 6.36 3.64 -4.45
CA SER A 149 7.53 3.54 -3.57
C SER A 149 7.23 3.59 -2.07
N ARG A 150 5.97 3.82 -1.67
CA ARG A 150 5.59 3.96 -0.25
C ARG A 150 4.26 3.29 0.05
N TRP A 151 4.21 2.64 1.21
CA TRP A 151 3.00 2.11 1.82
C TRP A 151 2.85 2.64 3.25
N ILE A 152 1.64 3.08 3.62
CA ILE A 152 1.28 3.58 4.95
C ILE A 152 -0.05 2.91 5.34
N GLY A 153 0.01 1.77 6.02
CA GLY A 153 -1.16 0.99 6.42
C GLY A 153 -1.89 1.60 7.61
N PHE A 154 -3.23 1.71 7.54
CA PHE A 154 -4.05 2.24 8.64
C PHE A 154 -5.29 1.39 8.99
N TYR A 155 -5.70 0.48 8.12
CA TYR A 155 -6.84 -0.40 8.33
C TYR A 155 -6.50 -1.84 8.04
N ARG A 156 -7.02 -2.75 8.87
CA ARG A 156 -6.96 -4.20 8.65
C ARG A 156 -8.22 -4.84 9.21
N ASP A 157 -8.87 -5.68 8.42
CA ASP A 157 -10.01 -6.50 8.82
C ASP A 157 -9.81 -7.92 8.27
N CYS A 158 -9.89 -8.92 9.14
CA CYS A 158 -9.65 -10.34 8.80
C CYS A 158 -10.95 -11.16 8.77
N ASN A 159 -12.11 -10.51 8.61
CA ASN A 159 -13.40 -11.19 8.51
C ASN A 159 -13.77 -11.59 7.08
N GLY A 160 -12.87 -11.39 6.13
CA GLY A 160 -13.16 -11.52 4.71
C GLY A 160 -13.97 -10.34 4.17
N ARG A 161 -14.00 -10.21 2.86
CA ARG A 161 -14.81 -9.19 2.16
C ARG A 161 -15.21 -9.70 0.80
N SER A 162 -16.44 -9.46 0.42
CA SER A 162 -16.90 -9.76 -0.93
C SER A 162 -17.69 -8.59 -1.51
N GLY A 163 -17.70 -8.46 -2.82
CA GLY A 163 -18.41 -7.39 -3.52
C GLY A 163 -18.20 -7.41 -5.03
N TRP A 164 -19.00 -6.62 -5.73
CA TRP A 164 -18.85 -6.35 -7.15
C TRP A 164 -17.87 -5.20 -7.37
N ASP A 165 -16.87 -5.37 -8.24
CA ASP A 165 -15.83 -4.36 -8.47
C ASP A 165 -16.08 -3.47 -9.70
N GLY A 166 -17.12 -3.76 -10.44
CA GLY A 166 -17.46 -3.13 -11.71
C GLY A 166 -17.39 -4.10 -12.90
N GLU A 167 -16.62 -5.19 -12.78
CA GLU A 167 -16.41 -6.19 -13.82
C GLU A 167 -16.74 -7.60 -13.34
N GLN A 168 -16.41 -7.95 -12.11
CA GLN A 168 -16.61 -9.28 -11.54
C GLN A 168 -17.00 -9.21 -10.06
N TYR A 169 -17.53 -10.32 -9.54
CA TYR A 169 -17.76 -10.49 -8.11
C TYR A 169 -16.53 -11.10 -7.47
N LEU A 170 -15.93 -10.36 -6.53
CA LEU A 170 -14.75 -10.79 -5.80
C LEU A 170 -15.14 -11.32 -4.42
N ASP A 171 -14.48 -12.38 -3.99
CA ASP A 171 -14.65 -12.97 -2.67
C ASP A 171 -13.25 -13.16 -2.05
N ILE A 172 -12.93 -12.35 -1.07
CA ILE A 172 -11.63 -12.34 -0.39
C ILE A 172 -11.78 -13.07 0.94
N ASN A 173 -11.22 -14.28 1.00
CA ASN A 173 -11.18 -15.09 2.20
C ASN A 173 -9.90 -14.80 2.98
N GLY A 174 -9.92 -13.79 3.83
CA GLY A 174 -8.72 -13.43 4.59
C GLY A 174 -8.77 -12.03 5.16
N CYS A 175 -7.61 -11.42 5.34
CA CYS A 175 -7.52 -10.05 5.81
C CYS A 175 -7.55 -9.07 4.64
N THR A 176 -8.46 -8.10 4.69
CA THR A 176 -8.40 -6.92 3.86
C THR A 176 -7.65 -5.80 4.58
N VAL A 177 -6.85 -5.06 3.85
CA VAL A 177 -6.10 -3.92 4.38
C VAL A 177 -6.37 -2.67 3.56
N ALA A 178 -6.30 -1.50 4.20
CA ALA A 178 -6.27 -0.24 3.48
C ALA A 178 -5.11 0.62 3.99
N GLY A 179 -4.51 1.33 3.07
CA GLY A 179 -3.38 2.22 3.33
C GLY A 179 -3.30 3.34 2.29
N PHE A 180 -2.47 4.32 2.57
CA PHE A 180 -2.05 5.30 1.57
C PHE A 180 -0.82 4.76 0.86
N HIS A 181 -0.78 4.87 -0.47
CA HIS A 181 0.35 4.42 -1.27
C HIS A 181 0.51 5.26 -2.53
N GLY A 182 1.64 5.15 -3.18
CA GLY A 182 1.88 5.73 -4.50
C GLY A 182 1.13 5.00 -5.60
N THR A 183 1.29 5.45 -6.83
CA THR A 183 0.72 4.75 -7.98
C THR A 183 1.43 5.17 -9.28
N PRO A 184 1.75 4.23 -10.17
CA PRO A 184 2.15 4.55 -11.53
C PRO A 184 0.96 5.07 -12.37
N TYR A 185 -0.27 4.75 -11.97
CA TYR A 185 -1.51 5.12 -12.67
C TYR A 185 -2.01 6.49 -12.23
N ARG A 186 -1.27 7.55 -12.56
CA ARG A 186 -1.53 8.93 -12.12
C ARG A 186 -2.95 9.42 -12.42
N TRP A 187 -3.55 8.97 -13.52
CA TRP A 187 -4.90 9.32 -13.94
C TRP A 187 -6.00 8.85 -12.96
N THR A 188 -5.69 7.90 -12.08
CA THR A 188 -6.64 7.39 -11.08
C THR A 188 -6.82 8.34 -9.88
N VAL A 189 -5.84 9.19 -9.61
CA VAL A 189 -5.86 10.10 -8.46
C VAL A 189 -6.98 11.14 -8.63
N GLY A 190 -7.76 11.36 -7.59
CA GLY A 190 -8.95 12.20 -7.62
C GLY A 190 -10.23 11.47 -8.01
N ARG A 191 -10.21 10.13 -8.07
CA ARG A 191 -11.36 9.29 -8.47
C ARG A 191 -11.66 8.21 -7.45
N ALA A 192 -12.87 7.63 -7.52
CA ALA A 192 -13.27 6.43 -6.78
C ALA A 192 -13.07 5.21 -7.70
N VAL A 193 -11.90 4.56 -7.62
CA VAL A 193 -11.49 3.49 -8.56
C VAL A 193 -10.69 2.37 -7.89
N SER A 194 -10.44 2.43 -6.59
CA SER A 194 -9.68 1.39 -5.88
C SER A 194 -10.60 0.41 -5.17
N HIS A 195 -10.05 -0.68 -4.67
CA HIS A 195 -10.75 -1.65 -3.81
C HIS A 195 -10.61 -1.34 -2.31
N GLY A 196 -10.46 -0.07 -1.97
CA GLY A 196 -10.39 0.41 -0.58
C GLY A 196 -9.11 1.13 -0.21
N CYS A 197 -8.00 0.90 -0.92
CA CYS A 197 -6.77 1.64 -0.73
C CYS A 197 -6.87 3.09 -1.21
N VAL A 198 -5.98 3.95 -0.73
CA VAL A 198 -5.93 5.38 -1.05
C VAL A 198 -4.68 5.65 -1.88
N ARG A 199 -4.87 5.96 -3.16
CA ARG A 199 -3.76 6.28 -4.07
C ARG A 199 -3.44 7.75 -4.02
N LEU A 200 -2.18 8.06 -3.88
CA LEU A 200 -1.63 9.41 -3.99
C LEU A 200 -0.65 9.46 -5.17
N TYR A 201 -0.39 10.67 -5.66
CA TYR A 201 0.75 10.83 -6.55
C TYR A 201 2.03 10.43 -5.82
N GLU A 202 3.02 9.93 -6.57
CA GLU A 202 4.25 9.39 -6.01
C GLU A 202 4.98 10.41 -5.13
N GLU A 203 5.09 11.63 -5.60
CA GLU A 203 5.67 12.75 -4.87
C GLU A 203 4.91 13.10 -3.59
N ASN A 204 3.57 12.96 -3.60
CA ASN A 204 2.74 13.25 -2.44
C ASN A 204 2.82 12.16 -1.38
N VAL A 205 2.82 10.89 -1.78
CA VAL A 205 2.94 9.80 -0.81
C VAL A 205 4.30 9.79 -0.11
N GLN A 206 5.36 10.16 -0.83
CA GLN A 206 6.70 10.30 -0.24
C GLN A 206 6.70 11.38 0.84
N GLU A 207 6.13 12.56 0.56
CA GLU A 207 6.01 13.63 1.55
C GLU A 207 5.17 13.20 2.76
N VAL A 208 4.00 12.58 2.54
CA VAL A 208 3.14 12.07 3.62
C VAL A 208 3.88 11.01 4.44
N PHE A 209 4.60 10.10 3.79
CA PHE A 209 5.38 9.08 4.45
C PHE A 209 6.41 9.66 5.40
N ASP A 210 7.11 10.72 5.02
CA ASP A 210 8.11 11.37 5.86
C ASP A 210 7.50 12.14 7.04
N LEU A 211 6.27 12.65 6.87
CA LEU A 211 5.55 13.37 7.92
C LEU A 211 5.00 12.45 9.00
N VAL A 212 4.48 11.25 8.65
CA VAL A 212 3.76 10.37 9.57
C VAL A 212 4.68 9.42 10.33
N ARG A 213 4.20 8.98 11.50
CA ARG A 213 4.84 7.95 12.34
C ARG A 213 3.84 6.84 12.64
N LEU A 214 4.31 5.70 13.09
CA LEU A 214 3.44 4.68 13.67
C LEU A 214 2.62 5.31 14.80
N GLY A 215 1.32 5.04 14.83
CA GLY A 215 0.38 5.65 15.78
C GLY A 215 -0.22 6.99 15.32
N THR A 216 0.27 7.61 14.21
CA THR A 216 -0.38 8.82 13.65
C THR A 216 -1.86 8.56 13.42
N GLN A 217 -2.72 9.47 13.88
CA GLN A 217 -4.17 9.38 13.75
C GLN A 217 -4.59 9.52 12.29
N VAL A 218 -5.52 8.68 11.87
CA VAL A 218 -6.16 8.73 10.56
C VAL A 218 -7.66 8.77 10.75
N THR A 219 -8.31 9.80 10.26
CA THR A 219 -9.78 9.90 10.22
C THR A 219 -10.23 9.80 8.78
N VAL A 220 -11.12 8.86 8.49
CA VAL A 220 -11.74 8.70 7.16
C VAL A 220 -13.18 9.17 7.25
N LEU A 221 -13.48 10.28 6.60
CA LEU A 221 -14.83 10.84 6.50
C LEU A 221 -15.65 10.03 5.48
N PRO A 222 -16.97 9.91 5.70
CA PRO A 222 -17.88 9.20 4.80
C PRO A 222 -18.01 9.85 3.42
#